data_7a34120e4c73bea41aa08d717b3f47e2
#
_entry.id   7a34120e4c73bea41aa08d717b3f47e2
#
_cell.length_a   1.000
_cell.length_b   1.000
_cell.length_c   1.000
_cell.angle_alpha   90.00
_cell.angle_beta   90.00
_cell.angle_gamma   90.00
#
_symmetry.space_group_name_H-M   'P 1'
#
loop_
_entity.id
_entity.type
_entity.pdbx_description
1 polymer ?
#
loop_
_entity_poly.entity_id
_entity_poly.type
_entity_poly.pdbx_seq_one_letter_code
_entity_poly.pdbx_strand_id
1 'polypeptide(L)'
;GMCGDYQAALGLAWLSEYGCHSVLKLLEREGPEGVWAASPRRLIEEGISPAAAARFDERRKRFVLSEAEAFLRREDIRFLPFRAPLYPRELAQLDIPPAGLFVRGSEEALQRLVLSPRVTIVGTRKASAYGLRVTEAFAAAFATNNVVVVSGMALGVDARAHEAALGVEGLTVAVLGCGVDVVYPPRYVSLYAKIVRSGVVMSELPPGSTPSRWTFPHRNRLLAALGDAVVVTEAPRRSGALQTAAWALELGRPVWSVPGSVLTESHKGCNLLIYDGAFPALDPCATVEDFSSVTRMERGERRSSSRRWDAGQGHVTQGGLPLALVGRTRRVLDLLGSDPCSVDDLVKCTGLPAREITAGLAELELMGRVARMGPGLYIRAP
;
A
#
# COMPACT_ATOMS: atom_id res chain seq x y z
N GLY A 1 -29.51 -7.72 -1.83
CA GLY A 1 -29.42 -8.07 -0.40
C GLY A 1 -28.09 -8.75 -0.09
N MET A 2 -27.72 -8.92 1.19
CA MET A 2 -26.39 -9.45 1.61
C MET A 2 -25.92 -10.72 0.88
N CYS A 3 -26.82 -11.59 0.46
CA CYS A 3 -26.46 -12.81 -0.27
C CYS A 3 -26.01 -12.52 -1.71
N GLY A 4 -26.67 -11.61 -2.41
CA GLY A 4 -26.31 -11.22 -3.78
C GLY A 4 -24.99 -10.45 -3.84
N ASP A 5 -24.77 -9.53 -2.90
CA ASP A 5 -23.51 -8.79 -2.78
C ASP A 5 -22.31 -9.72 -2.55
N TYR A 6 -22.47 -10.75 -1.71
CA TYR A 6 -21.43 -11.76 -1.48
C TYR A 6 -21.09 -12.53 -2.77
N GLN A 7 -22.10 -13.01 -3.47
CA GLN A 7 -21.92 -13.79 -4.70
C GLN A 7 -21.25 -12.96 -5.79
N ALA A 8 -21.70 -11.73 -5.97
CA ALA A 8 -21.10 -10.80 -6.94
C ALA A 8 -19.66 -10.45 -6.57
N ALA A 9 -19.40 -10.14 -5.30
CA ALA A 9 -18.06 -9.85 -4.82
C ALA A 9 -17.10 -11.02 -5.02
N LEU A 10 -17.54 -12.26 -4.71
CA LEU A 10 -16.73 -13.46 -4.92
C LEU A 10 -16.44 -13.67 -6.42
N GLY A 11 -17.43 -13.52 -7.29
CA GLY A 11 -17.24 -13.61 -8.73
C GLY A 11 -16.25 -12.56 -9.25
N LEU A 12 -16.39 -11.30 -8.85
CA LEU A 12 -15.48 -10.22 -9.21
C LEU A 12 -14.04 -10.50 -8.75
N ALA A 13 -13.86 -10.94 -7.49
CA ALA A 13 -12.56 -11.29 -6.95
C ALA A 13 -11.95 -12.50 -7.67
N TRP A 14 -12.76 -13.49 -8.00
CA TRP A 14 -12.32 -14.68 -8.74
C TRP A 14 -11.81 -14.37 -10.14
N LEU A 15 -12.38 -13.35 -10.79
CA LEU A 15 -11.99 -12.91 -12.13
C LEU A 15 -10.87 -11.87 -12.14
N SER A 16 -10.41 -11.39 -10.98
CA SER A 16 -9.44 -10.29 -10.89
C SER A 16 -8.09 -10.62 -11.53
N GLU A 17 -7.66 -11.89 -11.52
CA GLU A 17 -6.41 -12.34 -12.15
C GLU A 17 -6.39 -12.22 -13.67
N TYR A 18 -7.54 -12.24 -14.31
CA TYR A 18 -7.67 -12.33 -15.77
C TYR A 18 -7.70 -10.99 -16.50
N GLY A 19 -7.15 -9.94 -15.92
CA GLY A 19 -7.10 -8.61 -16.54
C GLY A 19 -8.45 -7.88 -16.55
N CYS A 20 -9.33 -8.24 -15.63
CA CYS A 20 -10.63 -7.61 -15.43
C CYS A 20 -10.63 -6.54 -14.32
N HIS A 21 -9.47 -6.17 -13.79
CA HIS A 21 -9.35 -5.20 -12.69
C HIS A 21 -10.03 -3.86 -12.96
N SER A 22 -10.02 -3.42 -14.22
CA SER A 22 -10.53 -2.10 -14.56
C SER A 22 -12.01 -1.93 -14.22
N VAL A 23 -12.80 -3.01 -14.18
CA VAL A 23 -14.20 -2.94 -13.79
C VAL A 23 -14.38 -2.61 -12.31
N LEU A 24 -13.38 -2.91 -11.48
CA LEU A 24 -13.39 -2.63 -10.04
C LEU A 24 -13.32 -1.13 -9.71
N LYS A 25 -12.96 -0.26 -10.67
CA LYS A 25 -13.09 1.19 -10.52
C LYS A 25 -14.51 1.65 -10.22
N LEU A 26 -15.49 0.86 -10.62
CA LEU A 26 -16.90 1.17 -10.43
C LEU A 26 -17.42 0.68 -9.07
N LEU A 27 -16.63 -0.11 -8.35
CA LEU A 27 -17.07 -0.84 -7.17
C LEU A 27 -17.56 0.06 -6.03
N GLU A 28 -16.91 1.20 -5.83
CA GLU A 28 -17.33 2.15 -4.79
C GLU A 28 -18.71 2.75 -5.06
N ARG A 29 -18.98 3.07 -6.32
CA ARG A 29 -20.22 3.74 -6.75
C ARG A 29 -21.37 2.76 -6.96
N GLU A 30 -21.11 1.63 -7.59
CA GLU A 30 -22.14 0.68 -8.06
C GLU A 30 -22.36 -0.50 -7.09
N GLY A 31 -21.41 -0.74 -6.18
CA GLY A 31 -21.37 -1.95 -5.36
C GLY A 31 -21.08 -3.21 -6.16
N PRO A 32 -20.84 -4.36 -5.48
CA PRO A 32 -20.51 -5.61 -6.16
C PRO A 32 -21.60 -6.08 -7.13
N GLU A 33 -22.87 -6.06 -6.72
CA GLU A 33 -24.00 -6.48 -7.58
C GLU A 33 -24.12 -5.60 -8.83
N GLY A 34 -23.98 -4.28 -8.69
CA GLY A 34 -24.05 -3.35 -9.81
C GLY A 34 -22.96 -3.59 -10.84
N VAL A 35 -21.72 -3.77 -10.40
CA VAL A 35 -20.58 -4.07 -11.29
C VAL A 35 -20.76 -5.45 -11.93
N TRP A 36 -21.15 -6.46 -11.16
CA TRP A 36 -21.37 -7.81 -11.67
C TRP A 36 -22.45 -7.89 -12.74
N ALA A 37 -23.56 -7.14 -12.57
CA ALA A 37 -24.69 -7.11 -13.49
C ALA A 37 -24.47 -6.19 -14.71
N ALA A 38 -23.43 -5.33 -14.69
CA ALA A 38 -23.22 -4.35 -15.75
C ALA A 38 -23.02 -5.00 -17.12
N SER A 39 -23.73 -4.49 -18.14
CA SER A 39 -23.55 -4.92 -19.52
C SER A 39 -22.21 -4.43 -20.09
N PRO A 40 -21.64 -5.10 -21.10
CA PRO A 40 -20.44 -4.63 -21.77
C PRO A 40 -20.56 -3.20 -22.30
N ARG A 41 -21.74 -2.84 -22.81
CA ARG A 41 -22.02 -1.48 -23.30
C ARG A 41 -21.89 -0.46 -22.16
N ARG A 42 -22.51 -0.73 -21.01
CA ARG A 42 -22.42 0.15 -19.83
C ARG A 42 -20.99 0.28 -19.33
N LEU A 43 -20.24 -0.82 -19.25
CA LEU A 43 -18.84 -0.79 -18.84
C LEU A 43 -17.99 0.11 -19.76
N ILE A 44 -18.23 0.08 -21.08
CA ILE A 44 -17.56 0.93 -22.06
C ILE A 44 -17.96 2.40 -21.87
N GLU A 45 -19.23 2.70 -21.64
CA GLU A 45 -19.73 4.06 -21.33
C GLU A 45 -19.05 4.63 -20.07
N GLU A 46 -18.67 3.77 -19.11
CA GLU A 46 -17.94 4.10 -17.89
C GLU A 46 -16.40 4.14 -18.07
N GLY A 47 -15.92 4.08 -19.30
CA GLY A 47 -14.50 4.21 -19.62
C GLY A 47 -13.68 2.91 -19.51
N ILE A 48 -14.35 1.75 -19.39
CA ILE A 48 -13.67 0.46 -19.47
C ILE A 48 -13.40 0.15 -20.94
N SER A 49 -12.19 -0.31 -21.27
CA SER A 49 -11.86 -0.64 -22.65
C SER A 49 -12.77 -1.75 -23.19
N PRO A 50 -13.15 -1.71 -24.50
CA PRO A 50 -14.00 -2.74 -25.09
C PRO A 50 -13.45 -4.15 -24.90
N ALA A 51 -12.13 -4.32 -25.00
CA ALA A 51 -11.48 -5.61 -24.80
C ALA A 51 -11.60 -6.12 -23.35
N ALA A 52 -11.51 -5.25 -22.35
CA ALA A 52 -11.67 -5.60 -20.95
C ALA A 52 -13.14 -5.92 -20.62
N ALA A 53 -14.08 -5.14 -21.14
CA ALA A 53 -15.50 -5.37 -20.98
C ALA A 53 -15.94 -6.71 -21.59
N ALA A 54 -15.47 -7.04 -22.79
CA ALA A 54 -15.75 -8.31 -23.44
C ALA A 54 -15.16 -9.51 -22.67
N ARG A 55 -13.91 -9.41 -22.22
CA ARG A 55 -13.27 -10.45 -21.39
C ARG A 55 -14.02 -10.68 -20.09
N PHE A 56 -14.41 -9.61 -19.41
CA PHE A 56 -15.20 -9.70 -18.18
C PHE A 56 -16.52 -10.44 -18.43
N ASP A 57 -17.28 -10.06 -19.46
CA ASP A 57 -18.56 -10.67 -19.77
C ASP A 57 -18.42 -12.17 -20.13
N GLU A 58 -17.40 -12.53 -20.92
CA GLU A 58 -17.10 -13.92 -21.23
C GLU A 58 -16.76 -14.75 -20.00
N ARG A 59 -15.88 -14.23 -19.15
CA ARG A 59 -15.43 -14.91 -17.92
C ARG A 59 -16.56 -15.03 -16.90
N ARG A 60 -17.34 -13.96 -16.71
CA ARG A 60 -18.50 -13.95 -15.83
C ARG A 60 -19.50 -15.05 -16.16
N LYS A 61 -19.79 -15.28 -17.45
CA LYS A 61 -20.71 -16.34 -17.92
C LYS A 61 -20.22 -17.76 -17.61
N ARG A 62 -18.90 -17.92 -17.44
CA ARG A 62 -18.27 -19.21 -17.11
C ARG A 62 -18.03 -19.43 -15.63
N PHE A 63 -18.24 -18.40 -14.82
CA PHE A 63 -18.03 -18.50 -13.38
C PHE A 63 -19.13 -19.33 -12.73
N VAL A 64 -18.74 -20.36 -11.98
CA VAL A 64 -19.64 -21.25 -11.23
C VAL A 64 -19.43 -21.02 -9.74
N LEU A 65 -20.38 -20.34 -9.11
CA LEU A 65 -20.31 -19.97 -7.71
C LEU A 65 -20.11 -21.17 -6.78
N SER A 66 -20.89 -22.23 -6.98
CA SER A 66 -20.83 -23.44 -6.13
C SER A 66 -19.48 -24.14 -6.16
N GLU A 67 -18.77 -24.11 -7.29
CA GLU A 67 -17.41 -24.65 -7.41
C GLU A 67 -16.41 -23.80 -6.64
N ALA A 68 -16.50 -22.48 -6.77
CA ALA A 68 -15.67 -21.55 -6.03
C ALA A 68 -15.85 -21.70 -4.52
N GLU A 69 -17.09 -21.75 -4.03
CA GLU A 69 -17.39 -21.97 -2.61
C GLU A 69 -16.93 -23.34 -2.10
N ALA A 70 -17.12 -24.40 -2.92
CA ALA A 70 -16.62 -25.72 -2.55
C ALA A 70 -15.10 -25.77 -2.43
N PHE A 71 -14.39 -25.07 -3.34
CA PHE A 71 -12.94 -24.93 -3.26
C PHE A 71 -12.52 -24.19 -1.98
N LEU A 72 -13.12 -23.05 -1.68
CA LEU A 72 -12.80 -22.27 -0.48
C LEU A 72 -12.99 -23.10 0.80
N ARG A 73 -14.10 -23.84 0.91
CA ARG A 73 -14.34 -24.72 2.06
C ARG A 73 -13.32 -25.83 2.18
N ARG A 74 -12.96 -26.48 1.07
CA ARG A 74 -11.99 -27.57 1.05
C ARG A 74 -10.59 -27.11 1.48
N GLU A 75 -10.20 -25.92 1.06
CA GLU A 75 -8.86 -25.37 1.30
C GLU A 75 -8.76 -24.53 2.59
N ASP A 76 -9.84 -24.47 3.37
CA ASP A 76 -9.92 -23.63 4.58
C ASP A 76 -9.54 -22.17 4.30
N ILE A 77 -10.14 -21.63 3.24
CA ILE A 77 -9.97 -20.22 2.84
C ILE A 77 -11.28 -19.49 3.11
N ARG A 78 -11.20 -18.39 3.86
CA ARG A 78 -12.33 -17.49 4.06
C ARG A 78 -12.28 -16.39 2.99
N PHE A 79 -13.46 -15.99 2.51
CA PHE A 79 -13.61 -14.84 1.64
C PHE A 79 -14.26 -13.69 2.40
N LEU A 80 -13.63 -12.52 2.39
CA LEU A 80 -14.13 -11.29 2.97
C LEU A 80 -14.60 -10.38 1.82
N PRO A 81 -15.91 -10.27 1.56
CA PRO A 81 -16.42 -9.44 0.48
C PRO A 81 -16.21 -7.95 0.76
N PHE A 82 -16.19 -7.15 -0.29
CA PHE A 82 -16.07 -5.70 -0.23
C PHE A 82 -17.04 -5.09 0.80
N ARG A 83 -16.53 -4.25 1.69
CA ARG A 83 -17.27 -3.59 2.77
C ARG A 83 -17.93 -4.50 3.80
N ALA A 84 -17.61 -5.80 3.84
CA ALA A 84 -18.03 -6.66 4.95
C ALA A 84 -17.40 -6.21 6.29
N PRO A 85 -17.97 -6.60 7.45
CA PRO A 85 -17.49 -6.13 8.75
C PRO A 85 -15.99 -6.35 9.02
N LEU A 86 -15.41 -7.44 8.51
CA LEU A 86 -13.99 -7.76 8.66
C LEU A 86 -13.13 -7.35 7.46
N TYR A 87 -13.72 -6.72 6.45
CA TYR A 87 -12.98 -6.14 5.33
C TYR A 87 -12.34 -4.82 5.78
N PRO A 88 -11.02 -4.65 5.66
CA PRO A 88 -10.35 -3.40 6.05
C PRO A 88 -10.85 -2.21 5.23
N ARG A 89 -11.45 -1.24 5.91
CA ARG A 89 -12.12 -0.08 5.27
C ARG A 89 -11.17 0.75 4.41
N GLU A 90 -9.91 0.79 4.78
CA GLU A 90 -8.87 1.55 4.09
C GLU A 90 -8.64 1.04 2.65
N LEU A 91 -8.85 -0.24 2.42
CA LEU A 91 -8.74 -0.82 1.07
C LEU A 91 -9.88 -0.40 0.15
N ALA A 92 -11.04 -0.04 0.71
CA ALA A 92 -12.16 0.47 -0.08
C ALA A 92 -11.90 1.89 -0.64
N GLN A 93 -10.91 2.62 -0.11
CA GLN A 93 -10.56 3.98 -0.54
C GLN A 93 -9.58 4.00 -1.73
N LEU A 94 -9.10 2.85 -2.17
CA LEU A 94 -8.24 2.74 -3.35
C LEU A 94 -9.03 3.03 -4.62
N ASP A 95 -8.38 3.60 -5.64
CA ASP A 95 -8.99 3.85 -6.96
C ASP A 95 -9.53 2.56 -7.60
N ILE A 96 -8.87 1.45 -7.33
CA ILE A 96 -9.30 0.10 -7.73
C ILE A 96 -9.30 -0.77 -6.47
N PRO A 97 -10.37 -0.74 -5.67
CA PRO A 97 -10.43 -1.52 -4.45
C PRO A 97 -10.59 -3.02 -4.77
N PRO A 98 -10.03 -3.91 -3.92
CA PRO A 98 -10.35 -5.34 -4.03
C PRO A 98 -11.85 -5.60 -3.89
N ALA A 99 -12.44 -6.39 -4.77
CA ALA A 99 -13.83 -6.82 -4.65
C ALA A 99 -14.07 -7.69 -3.40
N GLY A 100 -13.01 -8.24 -2.89
CA GLY A 100 -12.93 -9.00 -1.65
C GLY A 100 -11.52 -9.51 -1.42
N LEU A 101 -11.32 -10.14 -0.28
CA LEU A 101 -10.04 -10.69 0.13
C LEU A 101 -10.20 -12.18 0.45
N PHE A 102 -9.31 -12.99 -0.09
CA PHE A 102 -9.13 -14.37 0.32
C PHE A 102 -8.19 -14.38 1.51
N VAL A 103 -8.56 -15.05 2.59
CA VAL A 103 -7.79 -15.02 3.84
C VAL A 103 -7.66 -16.40 4.48
N ARG A 104 -6.53 -16.63 5.14
CA ARG A 104 -6.27 -17.71 6.08
C ARG A 104 -5.84 -17.09 7.42
N GLY A 105 -6.37 -17.60 8.51
CA GLY A 105 -6.13 -17.12 9.86
C GLY A 105 -7.38 -17.23 10.72
N SER A 106 -7.24 -17.06 12.03
CA SER A 106 -8.38 -17.11 12.95
C SER A 106 -9.27 -15.88 12.84
N GLU A 107 -10.53 -16.04 13.24
CA GLU A 107 -11.45 -14.90 13.32
C GLU A 107 -11.00 -13.84 14.31
N GLU A 108 -10.42 -14.27 15.43
CA GLU A 108 -9.86 -13.38 16.43
C GLU A 108 -8.71 -12.53 15.85
N ALA A 109 -7.81 -13.13 15.08
CA ALA A 109 -6.73 -12.41 14.39
C ALA A 109 -7.29 -11.39 13.40
N LEU A 110 -8.34 -11.73 12.66
CA LEU A 110 -9.02 -10.82 11.72
C LEU A 110 -9.70 -9.66 12.44
N GLN A 111 -10.37 -9.91 13.56
CA GLN A 111 -10.98 -8.85 14.38
C GLN A 111 -9.90 -7.90 14.94
N ARG A 112 -8.81 -8.44 15.46
CA ARG A 112 -7.67 -7.64 15.93
C ARG A 112 -7.05 -6.81 14.82
N LEU A 113 -6.90 -7.38 13.61
CA LEU A 113 -6.41 -6.66 12.44
C LEU A 113 -7.25 -5.40 12.16
N VAL A 114 -8.58 -5.53 12.18
CA VAL A 114 -9.48 -4.41 11.84
C VAL A 114 -9.54 -3.35 12.95
N LEU A 115 -9.42 -3.77 14.21
CA LEU A 115 -9.57 -2.88 15.37
C LEU A 115 -8.28 -2.24 15.85
N SER A 116 -7.11 -2.82 15.54
CA SER A 116 -5.82 -2.36 16.04
C SER A 116 -5.13 -1.39 15.08
N PRO A 117 -4.21 -0.54 15.58
CA PRO A 117 -3.28 0.19 14.73
C PRO A 117 -2.39 -0.78 13.94
N ARG A 118 -1.99 -0.37 12.73
CA ARG A 118 -1.21 -1.20 11.81
C ARG A 118 -0.03 -0.42 11.26
N VAL A 119 1.13 -1.04 11.23
CA VAL A 119 2.31 -0.51 10.56
C VAL A 119 2.74 -1.45 9.44
N THR A 120 2.96 -0.90 8.26
CA THR A 120 3.54 -1.65 7.16
C THR A 120 5.06 -1.52 7.20
N ILE A 121 5.78 -2.64 7.31
CA ILE A 121 7.24 -2.69 7.29
C ILE A 121 7.68 -3.34 6.00
N VAL A 122 8.47 -2.63 5.21
CA VAL A 122 8.97 -3.09 3.89
C VAL A 122 10.42 -2.74 3.69
N GLY A 123 11.06 -3.43 2.75
CA GLY A 123 12.44 -3.15 2.38
C GLY A 123 12.96 -4.07 1.28
N THR A 124 14.27 -4.13 1.18
CA THR A 124 14.95 -4.91 0.17
C THR A 124 14.81 -6.42 0.38
N ARG A 125 14.73 -7.14 -0.74
CA ARG A 125 14.80 -8.63 -0.74
C ARG A 125 16.20 -9.16 -0.44
N LYS A 126 17.24 -8.33 -0.60
CA LYS A 126 18.64 -8.65 -0.33
C LYS A 126 19.13 -7.83 0.87
N ALA A 127 18.50 -8.05 2.01
CA ALA A 127 18.82 -7.31 3.22
C ALA A 127 20.20 -7.67 3.75
N SER A 128 20.94 -6.65 4.19
CA SER A 128 22.21 -6.83 4.90
C SER A 128 21.97 -7.37 6.33
N ALA A 129 23.04 -7.82 6.99
CA ALA A 129 22.95 -8.20 8.40
C ALA A 129 22.49 -7.03 9.29
N TYR A 130 22.88 -5.80 8.94
CA TYR A 130 22.38 -4.59 9.59
C TYR A 130 20.87 -4.40 9.34
N GLY A 131 20.44 -4.44 8.09
CA GLY A 131 19.03 -4.29 7.71
C GLY A 131 18.12 -5.32 8.38
N LEU A 132 18.56 -6.57 8.49
CA LEU A 132 17.82 -7.60 9.19
C LEU A 132 17.67 -7.31 10.69
N ARG A 133 18.76 -6.91 11.37
CA ARG A 133 18.72 -6.53 12.79
C ARG A 133 17.84 -5.31 13.05
N VAL A 134 17.94 -4.29 12.20
CA VAL A 134 17.09 -3.11 12.30
C VAL A 134 15.62 -3.45 12.10
N THR A 135 15.32 -4.26 11.07
CA THR A 135 13.94 -4.71 10.81
C THR A 135 13.38 -5.48 12.01
N GLU A 136 14.17 -6.38 12.60
CA GLU A 136 13.80 -7.13 13.80
C GLU A 136 13.46 -6.19 14.96
N ALA A 137 14.34 -5.22 15.24
CA ALA A 137 14.15 -4.27 16.33
C ALA A 137 12.85 -3.43 16.15
N PHE A 138 12.63 -2.89 14.95
CA PHE A 138 11.42 -2.10 14.66
C PHE A 138 10.15 -2.95 14.72
N ALA A 139 10.13 -4.12 14.07
CA ALA A 139 8.96 -4.99 14.05
C ALA A 139 8.60 -5.51 15.44
N ALA A 140 9.59 -5.91 16.25
CA ALA A 140 9.37 -6.30 17.63
C ALA A 140 8.84 -5.14 18.49
N ALA A 141 9.40 -3.93 18.35
CA ALA A 141 8.94 -2.76 19.09
C ALA A 141 7.47 -2.42 18.78
N PHE A 142 7.08 -2.40 17.51
CA PHE A 142 5.69 -2.19 17.13
C PHE A 142 4.77 -3.29 17.66
N ALA A 143 5.13 -4.55 17.46
CA ALA A 143 4.34 -5.71 17.86
C ALA A 143 4.13 -5.78 19.40
N THR A 144 5.17 -5.49 20.18
CA THR A 144 5.10 -5.44 21.65
C THR A 144 4.16 -4.32 22.14
N ASN A 145 3.99 -3.27 21.34
CA ASN A 145 3.07 -2.16 21.63
C ASN A 145 1.67 -2.37 21.00
N ASN A 146 1.30 -3.60 20.70
CA ASN A 146 -0.01 -3.97 20.13
C ASN A 146 -0.32 -3.32 18.76
N VAL A 147 0.70 -2.94 18.01
CA VAL A 147 0.58 -2.51 16.62
C VAL A 147 0.74 -3.72 15.72
N VAL A 148 -0.22 -3.95 14.84
CA VAL A 148 -0.17 -5.07 13.90
C VAL A 148 0.92 -4.80 12.86
N VAL A 149 1.83 -5.74 12.67
CA VAL A 149 2.88 -5.66 11.65
C VAL A 149 2.37 -6.22 10.33
N VAL A 150 2.25 -5.37 9.33
CA VAL A 150 1.85 -5.73 7.96
C VAL A 150 3.08 -5.80 7.08
N SER A 151 3.23 -6.86 6.31
CA SER A 151 4.29 -6.97 5.30
C SER A 151 3.90 -7.94 4.17
N GLY A 152 4.80 -8.13 3.21
CA GLY A 152 4.48 -8.83 1.96
C GLY A 152 5.07 -10.22 1.82
N MET A 153 5.66 -10.77 2.88
CA MET A 153 6.27 -12.09 2.88
C MET A 153 7.34 -12.31 1.80
N ALA A 154 7.94 -11.23 1.29
CA ALA A 154 9.07 -11.32 0.38
C ALA A 154 10.36 -11.73 1.11
N LEU A 155 11.40 -12.06 0.34
CA LEU A 155 12.73 -12.31 0.89
C LEU A 155 13.24 -11.07 1.66
N GLY A 156 14.10 -11.28 2.64
CA GLY A 156 14.81 -10.20 3.35
C GLY A 156 13.95 -9.49 4.40
N VAL A 157 13.71 -8.20 4.22
CA VAL A 157 13.03 -7.35 5.21
C VAL A 157 11.64 -7.88 5.56
N ASP A 158 10.80 -8.20 4.58
CA ASP A 158 9.42 -8.62 4.81
C ASP A 158 9.33 -9.86 5.70
N ALA A 159 10.10 -10.91 5.36
CA ALA A 159 10.12 -12.13 6.16
C ALA A 159 10.64 -11.89 7.58
N ARG A 160 11.70 -11.08 7.73
CA ARG A 160 12.24 -10.73 9.06
C ARG A 160 11.22 -9.95 9.88
N ALA A 161 10.45 -9.05 9.29
CA ALA A 161 9.40 -8.32 9.99
C ALA A 161 8.33 -9.26 10.56
N HIS A 162 7.89 -10.25 9.77
CA HIS A 162 6.96 -11.27 10.25
C HIS A 162 7.54 -12.13 11.36
N GLU A 163 8.77 -12.62 11.19
CA GLU A 163 9.47 -13.44 12.19
C GLU A 163 9.61 -12.70 13.53
N ALA A 164 10.00 -11.43 13.49
CA ALA A 164 10.18 -10.62 14.67
C ALA A 164 8.87 -10.35 15.41
N ALA A 165 7.79 -10.03 14.69
CA ALA A 165 6.47 -9.85 15.28
C ALA A 165 5.97 -11.14 15.95
N LEU A 166 6.12 -12.29 15.30
CA LEU A 166 5.76 -13.59 15.86
C LEU A 166 6.64 -13.97 17.06
N GLY A 167 7.91 -13.56 17.06
CA GLY A 167 8.87 -13.82 18.13
C GLY A 167 8.50 -13.18 19.47
N VAL A 168 7.70 -12.10 19.44
CA VAL A 168 7.15 -11.40 20.62
C VAL A 168 5.65 -11.64 20.79
N GLU A 169 5.12 -12.71 20.18
CA GLU A 169 3.69 -13.07 20.23
C GLU A 169 2.74 -11.96 19.72
N GLY A 170 3.27 -11.07 18.88
CA GLY A 170 2.49 -10.01 18.25
C GLY A 170 1.73 -10.49 17.02
N LEU A 171 0.73 -9.71 16.61
CA LEU A 171 -0.04 -10.00 15.40
C LEU A 171 0.71 -9.51 14.15
N THR A 172 0.83 -10.39 13.17
CA THR A 172 1.34 -10.02 11.84
C THR A 172 0.41 -10.45 10.72
N VAL A 173 0.43 -9.68 9.66
CA VAL A 173 -0.42 -9.87 8.47
C VAL A 173 0.45 -9.91 7.22
N ALA A 174 0.40 -11.02 6.51
CA ALA A 174 1.06 -11.19 5.23
C ALA A 174 0.06 -10.91 4.09
N VAL A 175 0.31 -9.84 3.32
CA VAL A 175 -0.43 -9.56 2.09
C VAL A 175 0.34 -10.15 0.93
N LEU A 176 -0.24 -11.10 0.20
CA LEU A 176 0.47 -11.83 -0.84
C LEU A 176 0.23 -11.26 -2.24
N GLY A 177 1.22 -11.43 -3.11
CA GLY A 177 1.10 -11.18 -4.56
C GLY A 177 0.80 -12.47 -5.36
N CYS A 178 0.18 -13.46 -4.71
CA CYS A 178 -0.27 -14.73 -5.28
C CYS A 178 -1.49 -15.21 -4.49
N GLY A 179 -2.10 -16.33 -4.86
CA GLY A 179 -3.19 -16.92 -4.08
C GLY A 179 -2.75 -17.26 -2.67
N VAL A 180 -3.68 -17.19 -1.70
CA VAL A 180 -3.37 -17.51 -0.29
C VAL A 180 -2.96 -18.96 -0.05
N ASP A 181 -3.26 -19.86 -0.96
CA ASP A 181 -2.88 -21.27 -0.98
C ASP A 181 -1.51 -21.52 -1.62
N VAL A 182 -0.89 -20.49 -2.21
CA VAL A 182 0.42 -20.56 -2.86
C VAL A 182 1.48 -19.95 -1.95
N VAL A 183 2.39 -20.80 -1.43
CA VAL A 183 3.50 -20.32 -0.60
C VAL A 183 4.64 -19.82 -1.47
N TYR A 184 4.88 -18.53 -1.42
CA TYR A 184 5.98 -17.89 -2.15
C TYR A 184 6.71 -16.85 -1.29
N PRO A 185 8.05 -16.85 -1.23
CA PRO A 185 8.96 -17.87 -1.78
C PRO A 185 8.81 -19.25 -1.11
N PRO A 186 9.08 -20.36 -1.82
CA PRO A 186 8.86 -21.72 -1.29
C PRO A 186 9.65 -22.02 0.00
N ARG A 187 10.80 -21.37 0.18
CA ARG A 187 11.62 -21.51 1.40
C ARG A 187 10.92 -21.08 2.70
N TYR A 188 9.83 -20.33 2.61
CA TYR A 188 9.10 -19.78 3.76
C TYR A 188 7.85 -20.58 4.15
N VAL A 189 7.77 -21.85 3.78
CA VAL A 189 6.66 -22.74 4.17
C VAL A 189 6.45 -22.74 5.69
N SER A 190 7.52 -22.81 6.48
CA SER A 190 7.43 -22.79 7.94
C SER A 190 6.94 -21.44 8.47
N LEU A 191 7.44 -20.32 7.93
CA LEU A 191 6.99 -18.97 8.30
C LEU A 191 5.51 -18.78 7.92
N TYR A 192 5.13 -19.16 6.71
CA TYR A 192 3.75 -19.11 6.24
C TYR A 192 2.81 -19.85 7.21
N ALA A 193 3.15 -21.09 7.58
CA ALA A 193 2.36 -21.90 8.51
C ALA A 193 2.22 -21.23 9.90
N LYS A 194 3.30 -20.58 10.39
CA LYS A 194 3.25 -19.83 11.64
C LYS A 194 2.32 -18.61 11.53
N ILE A 195 2.37 -17.87 10.41
CA ILE A 195 1.50 -16.72 10.19
C ILE A 195 0.03 -17.17 10.11
N VAL A 196 -0.29 -18.25 9.38
CA VAL A 196 -1.66 -18.79 9.32
C VAL A 196 -2.18 -19.15 10.71
N ARG A 197 -1.34 -19.73 11.58
CA ARG A 197 -1.73 -20.16 12.92
C ARG A 197 -1.92 -19.00 13.89
N SER A 198 -1.07 -17.97 13.84
CA SER A 198 -1.02 -16.91 14.87
C SER A 198 -1.27 -15.51 14.33
N GLY A 199 -1.53 -15.37 13.04
CA GLY A 199 -1.75 -14.11 12.35
C GLY A 199 -2.76 -14.24 11.23
N VAL A 200 -2.54 -13.49 10.14
CA VAL A 200 -3.41 -13.50 8.96
C VAL A 200 -2.57 -13.52 7.70
N VAL A 201 -2.93 -14.38 6.77
CA VAL A 201 -2.45 -14.35 5.38
C VAL A 201 -3.62 -13.90 4.50
N MET A 202 -3.40 -12.91 3.63
CA MET A 202 -4.45 -12.42 2.74
C MET A 202 -3.96 -12.12 1.34
N SER A 203 -4.87 -12.20 0.38
CA SER A 203 -4.65 -11.81 -1.00
C SER A 203 -5.95 -11.32 -1.65
N GLU A 204 -5.82 -10.38 -2.59
CA GLU A 204 -6.92 -10.03 -3.50
C GLU A 204 -7.05 -10.99 -4.69
N LEU A 205 -6.00 -11.79 -4.94
CA LEU A 205 -5.96 -12.74 -6.04
C LEU A 205 -6.67 -14.04 -5.67
N PRO A 206 -7.38 -14.67 -6.61
CA PRO A 206 -8.05 -15.93 -6.36
C PRO A 206 -7.05 -17.03 -5.99
N PRO A 207 -7.51 -18.08 -5.26
CA PRO A 207 -6.71 -19.25 -4.96
C PRO A 207 -6.11 -19.87 -6.23
N GLY A 208 -4.89 -20.41 -6.12
CA GLY A 208 -4.14 -20.97 -7.24
C GLY A 208 -3.39 -19.94 -8.09
N SER A 209 -3.61 -18.65 -7.88
CA SER A 209 -2.90 -17.59 -8.62
C SER A 209 -1.40 -17.66 -8.38
N THR A 210 -0.63 -17.80 -9.45
CA THR A 210 0.83 -17.90 -9.38
C THR A 210 1.48 -16.53 -9.25
N PRO A 211 2.61 -16.43 -8.52
CA PRO A 211 3.35 -15.17 -8.40
C PRO A 211 3.95 -14.77 -9.75
N SER A 212 3.85 -13.48 -10.09
CA SER A 212 4.43 -12.92 -11.30
C SER A 212 5.10 -11.57 -11.03
N ARG A 213 5.92 -11.11 -11.98
CA ARG A 213 6.56 -9.79 -11.90
C ARG A 213 5.55 -8.63 -11.85
N TRP A 214 4.31 -8.86 -12.25
CA TRP A 214 3.24 -7.85 -12.29
C TRP A 214 2.41 -7.83 -11.00
N THR A 215 2.22 -8.99 -10.35
CA THR A 215 1.39 -9.11 -9.16
C THR A 215 2.01 -8.45 -7.93
N PHE A 216 3.33 -8.45 -7.81
CA PHE A 216 4.01 -7.82 -6.67
C PHE A 216 3.87 -6.30 -6.62
N PRO A 217 4.15 -5.54 -7.71
CA PRO A 217 3.92 -4.10 -7.73
C PRO A 217 2.45 -3.74 -7.49
N HIS A 218 1.53 -4.53 -8.05
CA HIS A 218 0.09 -4.32 -7.86
C HIS A 218 -0.34 -4.52 -6.40
N ARG A 219 0.16 -5.57 -5.73
CA ARG A 219 -0.07 -5.84 -4.32
C ARG A 219 0.45 -4.72 -3.41
N ASN A 220 1.54 -4.04 -3.76
CA ASN A 220 2.17 -3.04 -2.89
C ASN A 220 1.22 -1.89 -2.51
N ARG A 221 0.23 -1.55 -3.35
CA ARG A 221 -0.82 -0.59 -3.00
C ARG A 221 -1.65 -1.04 -1.79
N LEU A 222 -1.88 -2.34 -1.65
CA LEU A 222 -2.61 -2.91 -0.51
C LEU A 222 -1.78 -2.82 0.77
N LEU A 223 -0.47 -3.06 0.69
CA LEU A 223 0.44 -2.87 1.82
C LEU A 223 0.42 -1.44 2.33
N ALA A 224 0.49 -0.47 1.40
CA ALA A 224 0.45 0.94 1.73
C ALA A 224 -0.90 1.38 2.32
N ALA A 225 -2.01 0.88 1.77
CA ALA A 225 -3.35 1.24 2.21
C ALA A 225 -3.71 0.61 3.56
N LEU A 226 -3.27 -0.64 3.80
CA LEU A 226 -3.62 -1.38 5.00
C LEU A 226 -2.91 -0.84 6.25
N GLY A 227 -1.67 -0.38 6.14
CA GLY A 227 -0.94 0.25 7.24
C GLY A 227 -1.44 1.67 7.51
N ASP A 228 -1.53 2.05 8.76
CA ASP A 228 -1.72 3.45 9.17
C ASP A 228 -0.46 4.28 8.88
N ALA A 229 0.68 3.61 8.73
CA ALA A 229 1.97 4.16 8.32
C ALA A 229 2.85 3.12 7.63
N VAL A 230 3.90 3.57 6.97
CA VAL A 230 4.91 2.71 6.35
C VAL A 230 6.28 2.99 6.95
N VAL A 231 7.01 1.94 7.32
CA VAL A 231 8.42 2.00 7.75
C VAL A 231 9.27 1.26 6.72
N VAL A 232 10.27 1.94 6.15
CA VAL A 232 11.25 1.35 5.23
C VAL A 232 12.57 1.19 5.98
N THR A 233 12.99 -0.05 6.21
CA THR A 233 14.17 -0.33 7.05
C THR A 233 15.48 -0.41 6.27
N GLU A 234 15.47 -0.95 5.06
CA GLU A 234 16.61 -0.95 4.15
C GLU A 234 16.12 -1.03 2.71
N ALA A 235 16.53 -0.11 1.86
CA ALA A 235 16.16 -0.12 0.45
C ALA A 235 17.24 0.54 -0.42
N PRO A 236 17.72 -0.12 -1.47
CA PRO A 236 18.52 0.51 -2.51
C PRO A 236 17.64 1.47 -3.34
N ARG A 237 18.29 2.31 -4.15
CA ARG A 237 17.61 3.34 -4.95
C ARG A 237 16.54 2.78 -5.91
N ARG A 238 16.73 1.54 -6.37
CA ARG A 238 15.76 0.81 -7.22
C ARG A 238 15.16 -0.35 -6.45
N SER A 239 14.25 -0.05 -5.52
CA SER A 239 13.58 -1.06 -4.70
C SER A 239 12.07 -0.96 -4.83
N GLY A 240 11.38 -2.12 -4.85
CA GLY A 240 9.92 -2.18 -4.77
C GLY A 240 9.35 -1.58 -3.48
N ALA A 241 10.14 -1.54 -2.41
CA ALA A 241 9.75 -0.88 -1.15
C ALA A 241 9.52 0.63 -1.33
N LEU A 242 10.27 1.28 -2.24
CA LEU A 242 10.05 2.69 -2.55
C LEU A 242 8.71 2.93 -3.25
N GLN A 243 8.19 1.95 -4.00
CA GLN A 243 6.85 2.03 -4.58
C GLN A 243 5.78 1.96 -3.48
N THR A 244 5.98 1.10 -2.47
CA THR A 244 5.07 1.05 -1.32
C THR A 244 5.06 2.38 -0.56
N ALA A 245 6.24 2.99 -0.34
CA ALA A 245 6.35 4.31 0.26
C ALA A 245 5.65 5.39 -0.59
N ALA A 246 5.80 5.36 -1.91
CA ALA A 246 5.12 6.29 -2.81
C ALA A 246 3.59 6.14 -2.73
N TRP A 247 3.06 4.92 -2.74
CA TRP A 247 1.64 4.66 -2.53
C TRP A 247 1.14 5.17 -1.17
N ALA A 248 1.94 4.99 -0.10
CA ALA A 248 1.60 5.50 1.22
C ALA A 248 1.46 7.03 1.21
N LEU A 249 2.39 7.73 0.58
CA LEU A 249 2.33 9.19 0.45
C LEU A 249 1.11 9.66 -0.36
N GLU A 250 0.78 8.97 -1.46
CA GLU A 250 -0.43 9.25 -2.25
C GLU A 250 -1.72 9.08 -1.45
N LEU A 251 -1.73 8.12 -0.51
CA LEU A 251 -2.84 7.85 0.38
C LEU A 251 -2.84 8.73 1.66
N GLY A 252 -1.90 9.67 1.76
CA GLY A 252 -1.76 10.53 2.95
C GLY A 252 -1.23 9.80 4.19
N ARG A 253 -0.58 8.64 4.02
CA ARG A 253 0.00 7.87 5.12
C ARG A 253 1.42 8.34 5.43
N PRO A 254 1.78 8.53 6.70
CA PRO A 254 3.15 8.87 7.08
C PRO A 254 4.13 7.76 6.72
N VAL A 255 5.33 8.17 6.32
CA VAL A 255 6.43 7.26 5.97
C VAL A 255 7.62 7.57 6.86
N TRP A 256 8.10 6.55 7.55
CA TRP A 256 9.39 6.55 8.26
C TRP A 256 10.41 5.77 7.45
N SER A 257 11.63 6.24 7.45
CA SER A 257 12.74 5.58 6.77
C SER A 257 13.97 5.52 7.67
N VAL A 258 14.54 4.34 7.78
CA VAL A 258 15.76 4.15 8.60
C VAL A 258 16.95 4.69 7.84
N PRO A 259 17.71 5.65 8.42
CA PRO A 259 18.92 6.17 7.81
C PRO A 259 20.02 5.10 7.78
N GLY A 260 20.90 5.21 6.82
CA GLY A 260 22.04 4.31 6.72
C GLY A 260 23.26 4.96 6.08
N SER A 261 24.32 4.19 5.88
CA SER A 261 25.57 4.68 5.30
C SER A 261 25.35 5.27 3.91
N VAL A 262 25.83 6.49 3.69
CA VAL A 262 25.79 7.16 2.39
C VAL A 262 26.68 6.49 1.34
N LEU A 263 27.65 5.68 1.78
CA LEU A 263 28.57 4.95 0.90
C LEU A 263 28.00 3.60 0.45
N THR A 264 26.93 3.12 1.07
CA THR A 264 26.37 1.78 0.81
C THR A 264 25.12 1.87 -0.06
N GLU A 265 25.12 1.16 -1.20
CA GLU A 265 24.02 1.19 -2.16
C GLU A 265 22.67 0.77 -1.54
N SER A 266 22.69 -0.21 -0.61
CA SER A 266 21.47 -0.72 0.03
C SER A 266 20.71 0.29 0.88
N HIS A 267 21.35 1.42 1.26
CA HIS A 267 20.74 2.48 2.06
C HIS A 267 20.35 3.73 1.25
N LYS A 268 20.80 3.81 -0.02
CA LYS A 268 20.54 5.01 -0.83
C LYS A 268 19.07 5.33 -1.02
N GLY A 269 18.20 4.31 -1.10
CA GLY A 269 16.76 4.51 -1.21
C GLY A 269 16.15 5.06 0.08
N CYS A 270 16.57 4.53 1.24
CA CYS A 270 16.14 5.05 2.53
C CYS A 270 16.58 6.50 2.75
N ASN A 271 17.85 6.79 2.48
CA ASN A 271 18.37 8.16 2.61
C ASN A 271 17.66 9.12 1.64
N LEU A 272 17.30 8.66 0.44
CA LEU A 272 16.54 9.46 -0.52
C LEU A 272 15.12 9.75 -0.01
N LEU A 273 14.43 8.77 0.58
CA LEU A 273 13.13 8.99 1.19
C LEU A 273 13.17 10.05 2.28
N ILE A 274 14.21 10.03 3.14
CA ILE A 274 14.42 11.05 4.18
C ILE A 274 14.66 12.42 3.55
N TYR A 275 15.52 12.47 2.53
CA TYR A 275 15.79 13.72 1.79
C TYR A 275 14.52 14.28 1.14
N ASP A 276 13.64 13.42 0.63
CA ASP A 276 12.35 13.77 0.01
C ASP A 276 11.24 14.05 1.05
N GLY A 277 11.54 14.01 2.38
CA GLY A 277 10.64 14.43 3.46
C GLY A 277 10.01 13.30 4.29
N ALA A 278 10.39 12.05 4.10
CA ALA A 278 10.02 10.99 5.03
C ALA A 278 10.65 11.22 6.41
N PHE A 279 9.95 10.83 7.47
CA PHE A 279 10.48 10.95 8.82
C PHE A 279 11.67 10.00 9.03
N PRO A 280 12.79 10.46 9.59
CA PRO A 280 13.88 9.58 9.94
C PRO A 280 13.48 8.67 11.10
N ALA A 281 13.57 7.36 10.91
CA ALA A 281 13.36 6.36 11.94
C ALA A 281 14.70 6.12 12.67
N LEU A 282 14.98 6.88 13.71
CA LEU A 282 16.27 6.89 14.38
C LEU A 282 16.36 5.87 15.52
N ASP A 283 15.23 5.57 16.16
CA ASP A 283 15.12 4.64 17.28
C ASP A 283 13.77 3.92 17.22
N PRO A 284 13.72 2.59 17.44
CA PRO A 284 12.47 1.84 17.37
C PRO A 284 11.41 2.31 18.38
N CYS A 285 11.78 2.57 19.63
CA CYS A 285 10.84 2.98 20.67
C CYS A 285 10.29 4.38 20.41
N ALA A 286 11.18 5.33 20.08
CA ALA A 286 10.79 6.68 19.73
C ALA A 286 9.86 6.70 18.49
N THR A 287 10.14 5.88 17.47
CA THR A 287 9.30 5.79 16.28
C THR A 287 7.90 5.23 16.61
N VAL A 288 7.79 4.27 17.53
CA VAL A 288 6.49 3.77 18.00
C VAL A 288 5.71 4.85 18.74
N GLU A 289 6.37 5.67 19.55
CA GLU A 289 5.74 6.81 20.26
C GLU A 289 5.23 7.86 19.26
N ASP A 290 6.04 8.23 18.27
CA ASP A 290 5.68 9.15 17.21
C ASP A 290 4.51 8.62 16.37
N PHE A 291 4.57 7.36 15.94
CA PHE A 291 3.49 6.67 15.25
C PHE A 291 2.18 6.73 16.04
N SER A 292 2.25 6.42 17.34
CA SER A 292 1.07 6.44 18.22
C SER A 292 0.48 7.83 18.38
N SER A 293 1.31 8.86 18.34
CA SER A 293 0.87 10.25 18.42
C SER A 293 0.18 10.71 17.13
N VAL A 294 0.75 10.38 15.97
CA VAL A 294 0.20 10.73 14.65
C VAL A 294 -1.13 10.00 14.42
N THR A 295 -1.21 8.71 14.68
CA THR A 295 -2.42 7.91 14.43
C THR A 295 -3.58 8.26 15.36
N ARG A 296 -3.31 8.71 16.62
CA ARG A 296 -4.34 9.22 17.52
C ARG A 296 -4.91 10.57 17.05
N MET A 297 -4.08 11.45 16.52
CA MET A 297 -4.53 12.72 15.95
C MET A 297 -5.50 12.51 14.79
N GLU A 298 -5.21 11.56 13.90
CA GLU A 298 -6.09 11.22 12.78
C GLU A 298 -7.42 10.60 13.22
N ARG A 299 -7.44 9.86 14.34
CA ARG A 299 -8.66 9.25 14.91
C ARG A 299 -9.48 10.20 15.78
N GLY A 300 -9.09 11.46 15.92
CA GLY A 300 -9.88 12.50 16.62
C GLY A 300 -9.82 12.43 18.15
N GLU A 301 -8.94 11.65 18.74
CA GLU A 301 -8.71 11.61 20.18
C GLU A 301 -7.75 12.73 20.61
N ARG A 302 -8.30 13.94 20.85
CA ARG A 302 -7.54 15.03 21.48
C ARG A 302 -7.24 14.68 22.94
N ARG A 303 -6.04 14.21 23.22
CA ARG A 303 -5.43 14.30 24.54
C ARG A 303 -4.19 15.16 24.48
N SER A 304 -4.23 16.27 25.23
CA SER A 304 -3.10 17.12 25.51
C SER A 304 -2.01 16.33 26.23
N SER A 305 -0.88 16.09 25.59
CA SER A 305 0.36 15.80 26.29
C SER A 305 1.46 16.63 25.67
N SER A 306 1.71 17.79 26.27
CA SER A 306 2.90 18.58 26.05
C SER A 306 4.11 17.80 26.62
N ARG A 307 4.84 17.09 25.80
CA ARG A 307 6.27 16.84 26.04
C ARG A 307 7.05 17.69 25.06
N ARG A 308 7.46 18.87 25.57
CA ARG A 308 8.49 19.68 24.93
C ARG A 308 9.78 18.87 24.89
N TRP A 309 10.31 18.71 23.71
CA TRP A 309 11.72 18.51 23.51
C TRP A 309 12.42 19.83 23.84
N ASP A 310 13.10 19.90 24.98
CA ASP A 310 14.10 20.94 25.24
C ASP A 310 15.36 20.58 24.46
N ALA A 311 15.34 20.86 23.16
CA ALA A 311 16.55 21.04 22.39
C ALA A 311 16.89 22.52 22.47
N GLY A 312 18.00 22.84 23.07
CA GLY A 312 18.51 24.18 23.19
C GLY A 312 18.46 24.95 21.85
N GLN A 313 17.98 26.16 21.96
CA GLN A 313 17.85 27.22 20.98
C GLN A 313 18.64 27.02 19.68
N GLY A 314 17.91 26.67 18.64
CA GLY A 314 18.33 26.79 17.27
C GLY A 314 17.07 26.92 16.40
N HIS A 315 16.66 28.16 16.18
CA HIS A 315 15.60 28.46 15.21
C HIS A 315 16.03 28.01 13.83
N VAL A 316 15.44 26.91 13.34
CA VAL A 316 15.31 26.69 11.90
C VAL A 316 13.84 26.44 11.64
N THR A 317 13.12 27.50 11.31
CA THR A 317 11.84 27.42 10.63
C THR A 317 12.11 26.95 9.20
N GLN A 318 12.12 25.66 8.97
CA GLN A 318 11.89 25.11 7.65
C GLN A 318 10.43 24.66 7.60
N GLY A 319 9.63 25.41 6.84
CA GLY A 319 8.29 24.98 6.44
C GLY A 319 8.39 23.69 5.67
N GLY A 320 8.22 22.57 6.36
CA GLY A 320 8.03 21.28 5.73
C GLY A 320 6.72 21.30 4.97
N LEU A 321 6.79 21.10 3.65
CA LEU A 321 5.60 20.86 2.83
C LEU A 321 4.82 19.67 3.40
N PRO A 322 3.47 19.71 3.33
CA PRO A 322 2.64 18.54 3.64
C PRO A 322 3.10 17.35 2.78
N LEU A 323 3.36 16.21 3.39
CA LEU A 323 3.83 15.00 2.71
C LEU A 323 2.94 14.54 1.53
N ALA A 324 1.64 14.87 1.59
CA ALA A 324 0.69 14.60 0.50
C ALA A 324 1.02 15.33 -0.82
N LEU A 325 1.72 16.46 -0.74
CA LEU A 325 2.12 17.26 -1.91
C LEU A 325 3.38 16.72 -2.59
N VAL A 326 4.25 16.04 -1.85
CA VAL A 326 5.53 15.52 -2.36
C VAL A 326 5.32 14.50 -3.48
N GLY A 327 4.35 13.61 -3.38
CA GLY A 327 4.08 12.60 -4.42
C GLY A 327 3.54 13.20 -5.73
N ARG A 328 2.64 14.19 -5.64
CA ARG A 328 2.05 14.89 -6.80
C ARG A 328 3.06 15.81 -7.46
N THR A 329 3.76 16.58 -6.64
CA THR A 329 4.80 17.53 -7.06
C THR A 329 5.96 16.80 -7.73
N ARG A 330 6.31 15.61 -7.27
CA ARG A 330 7.34 14.77 -7.88
C ARG A 330 6.91 14.19 -9.23
N ARG A 331 5.66 13.73 -9.40
CA ARG A 331 5.13 13.30 -10.72
C ARG A 331 5.23 14.41 -11.76
N VAL A 332 4.89 15.64 -11.36
CA VAL A 332 5.04 16.80 -12.23
C VAL A 332 6.52 17.07 -12.54
N LEU A 333 7.40 16.98 -11.55
CA LEU A 333 8.84 17.19 -11.73
C LEU A 333 9.50 16.12 -12.60
N ASP A 334 9.06 14.86 -12.48
CA ASP A 334 9.62 13.73 -13.23
C ASP A 334 9.24 13.77 -14.72
N LEU A 335 8.14 14.45 -15.05
CA LEU A 335 7.69 14.69 -16.43
C LEU A 335 8.30 15.93 -17.06
N LEU A 336 8.82 16.85 -16.25
CA LEU A 336 9.51 18.05 -16.72
C LEU A 336 10.95 17.70 -17.08
N GLY A 337 11.29 17.84 -18.35
CA GLY A 337 12.64 17.73 -18.87
C GLY A 337 13.31 19.09 -19.07
N SER A 338 14.31 19.09 -19.96
CA SER A 338 14.94 20.31 -20.48
C SER A 338 14.08 21.05 -21.51
N ASP A 339 13.04 20.40 -22.05
CA ASP A 339 12.12 21.03 -23.00
C ASP A 339 10.94 21.64 -22.28
N PRO A 340 10.46 22.84 -22.72
CA PRO A 340 9.32 23.49 -22.13
C PRO A 340 8.03 22.66 -22.26
N CYS A 341 7.33 22.44 -21.16
CA CYS A 341 6.10 21.68 -21.09
C CYS A 341 4.94 22.58 -20.59
N SER A 342 3.77 22.46 -21.19
CA SER A 342 2.60 23.21 -20.77
C SER A 342 1.83 22.50 -19.66
N VAL A 343 1.01 23.27 -18.92
CA VAL A 343 0.07 22.71 -17.93
C VAL A 343 -0.85 21.68 -18.56
N ASP A 344 -1.32 21.92 -19.79
CA ASP A 344 -2.22 21.00 -20.50
C ASP A 344 -1.53 19.69 -20.87
N ASP A 345 -0.24 19.73 -21.23
CA ASP A 345 0.53 18.52 -21.51
C ASP A 345 0.73 17.71 -20.23
N LEU A 346 1.01 18.38 -19.12
CA LEU A 346 1.13 17.73 -17.81
C LEU A 346 -0.19 17.12 -17.34
N VAL A 347 -1.34 17.77 -17.60
CA VAL A 347 -2.68 17.19 -17.35
C VAL A 347 -2.87 15.91 -18.13
N LYS A 348 -2.55 15.93 -19.43
CA LYS A 348 -2.67 14.76 -20.31
C LYS A 348 -1.77 13.58 -19.87
N CYS A 349 -0.55 13.90 -19.45
CA CYS A 349 0.43 12.88 -19.06
C CYS A 349 0.19 12.31 -17.63
N THR A 350 -0.31 13.13 -16.69
CA THR A 350 -0.50 12.71 -15.28
C THR A 350 -1.91 12.24 -14.99
N GLY A 351 -2.91 12.71 -15.75
CA GLY A 351 -4.33 12.54 -15.43
C GLY A 351 -4.80 13.39 -14.25
N LEU A 352 -3.94 14.25 -13.69
CA LEU A 352 -4.29 15.12 -12.56
C LEU A 352 -5.08 16.35 -13.05
N PRO A 353 -6.00 16.89 -12.23
CA PRO A 353 -6.70 18.14 -12.56
C PRO A 353 -5.72 19.30 -12.72
N ALA A 354 -6.00 20.22 -13.66
CA ALA A 354 -5.14 21.37 -13.94
C ALA A 354 -4.82 22.22 -12.70
N ARG A 355 -5.77 22.38 -11.78
CA ARG A 355 -5.59 23.08 -10.49
C ARG A 355 -4.49 22.45 -9.61
N GLU A 356 -4.40 21.12 -9.62
CA GLU A 356 -3.41 20.39 -8.81
C GLU A 356 -2.03 20.48 -9.44
N ILE A 357 -1.95 20.43 -10.76
CA ILE A 357 -0.70 20.66 -11.50
C ILE A 357 -0.20 22.07 -11.31
N THR A 358 -1.07 23.07 -11.42
CA THR A 358 -0.70 24.47 -11.22
C THR A 358 -0.21 24.74 -9.80
N ALA A 359 -0.85 24.14 -8.79
CA ALA A 359 -0.41 24.24 -7.40
C ALA A 359 0.98 23.57 -7.22
N GLY A 360 1.18 22.35 -7.75
CA GLY A 360 2.47 21.66 -7.70
C GLY A 360 3.60 22.40 -8.42
N LEU A 361 3.32 23.01 -9.57
CA LEU A 361 4.28 23.82 -10.30
C LEU A 361 4.68 25.10 -9.53
N ALA A 362 3.71 25.77 -8.90
CA ALA A 362 4.00 26.95 -8.07
C ALA A 362 4.89 26.61 -6.88
N GLU A 363 4.68 25.47 -6.24
CA GLU A 363 5.53 24.97 -5.16
C GLU A 363 6.94 24.62 -5.64
N LEU A 364 7.05 23.92 -6.78
CA LEU A 364 8.34 23.58 -7.39
C LEU A 364 9.11 24.84 -7.84
N GLU A 365 8.41 25.87 -8.30
CA GLU A 365 9.00 27.16 -8.66
C GLU A 365 9.55 27.86 -7.41
N LEU A 366 8.80 27.90 -6.30
CA LEU A 366 9.25 28.43 -5.02
C LEU A 366 10.46 27.69 -4.46
N MET A 367 10.57 26.39 -4.74
CA MET A 367 11.71 25.55 -4.35
C MET A 367 12.90 25.68 -5.32
N GLY A 368 12.79 26.44 -6.40
CA GLY A 368 13.84 26.55 -7.42
C GLY A 368 14.07 25.27 -8.22
N ARG A 369 13.11 24.35 -8.25
CA ARG A 369 13.19 23.06 -8.97
C ARG A 369 12.63 23.13 -10.38
N VAL A 370 11.81 24.14 -10.64
CA VAL A 370 11.16 24.39 -11.92
C VAL A 370 11.30 25.87 -12.23
N ALA A 371 11.57 26.19 -13.49
CA ALA A 371 11.60 27.54 -13.99
C ALA A 371 10.48 27.77 -15.00
N ARG A 372 9.83 28.93 -14.88
CA ARG A 372 8.82 29.37 -15.83
C ARG A 372 9.50 30.04 -17.03
N MET A 373 9.26 29.51 -18.23
CA MET A 373 9.87 30.00 -19.46
C MET A 373 8.95 30.99 -20.25
N GLY A 374 7.66 31.06 -19.85
CA GLY A 374 6.66 31.88 -20.50
C GLY A 374 5.27 31.63 -19.93
N PRO A 375 4.21 32.28 -20.48
CA PRO A 375 2.85 32.05 -20.01
C PRO A 375 2.46 30.57 -20.12
N GLY A 376 2.34 29.90 -18.96
CA GLY A 376 1.93 28.48 -18.88
C GLY A 376 2.97 27.44 -19.32
N LEU A 377 4.24 27.84 -19.57
CA LEU A 377 5.33 26.97 -19.97
C LEU A 377 6.37 26.83 -18.85
N TYR A 378 6.73 25.60 -18.51
CA TYR A 378 7.64 25.28 -17.43
C TYR A 378 8.72 24.29 -17.88
N ILE A 379 9.92 24.43 -17.33
CA ILE A 379 11.03 23.46 -17.50
C ILE A 379 11.54 23.05 -16.13
N ARG A 380 12.23 21.91 -16.09
CA ARG A 380 13.00 21.53 -14.90
C ARG A 380 14.18 22.47 -14.74
N ALA A 381 14.33 23.06 -13.56
CA ALA A 381 15.51 23.86 -13.25
C ALA A 381 16.77 22.96 -13.18
N PRO A 382 17.94 23.45 -13.61
CA PRO A 382 19.19 22.70 -13.66
C PRO A 382 19.66 22.23 -12.26
#